data_8d34d4251b647466c5750d133ce6dc55
#
_entry.id   8d34d4251b647466c5750d133ce6dc55
#
_cell.length_a   1.000
_cell.length_b   1.000
_cell.length_c   1.000
_cell.angle_alpha   90.00
_cell.angle_beta   90.00
_cell.angle_gamma   90.00
#
_symmetry.space_group_name_H-M   'P 1'
#
loop_
_entity.id
_entity.type
_entity.pdbx_description
1 polymer ?
#
loop_
_entity_poly.entity_id
_entity_poly.type
_entity_poly.pdbx_seq_one_letter_code
_entity_poly.pdbx_strand_id
1 'polypeptide(L)'
;AEETPAATDQAAAGETPEPSEEAPSEDAKLAAERLDSLLRLQAEFTNFKNRAAREKEQLRSFVTSDIVKLLLPVLDDIDAARKHGDLQEGPFAAIAAKLEESLKKEGVERFGEVGEPFDPNIHEAVLQQPTGEVEPDHISMVLRYGYRVNDRVVRTAQVAVAVAE
;
A
#
# COMPACT_ATOMS: atom_id res chain seq x y z
N ALA A 1 -97.51 -5.94 -16.30
CA ALA A 1 -97.77 -6.58 -15.06
C ALA A 1 -96.55 -7.42 -14.69
N GLU A 2 -95.80 -6.91 -13.79
CA GLU A 2 -95.70 -7.35 -12.37
C GLU A 2 -94.79 -8.60 -12.23
N GLU A 3 -93.85 -8.76 -11.45
CA GLU A 3 -93.39 -8.05 -10.20
C GLU A 3 -92.01 -8.60 -9.90
N THR A 4 -91.18 -7.75 -9.40
CA THR A 4 -89.97 -8.14 -8.64
C THR A 4 -90.44 -8.70 -7.27
N PRO A 5 -89.66 -9.56 -6.60
CA PRO A 5 -88.78 -9.05 -5.57
C PRO A 5 -87.46 -9.79 -5.39
N ALA A 6 -86.44 -9.00 -5.22
CA ALA A 6 -85.65 -8.77 -4.00
C ALA A 6 -84.87 -9.91 -3.39
N ALA A 7 -83.58 -9.67 -3.45
CA ALA A 7 -82.61 -9.74 -2.37
C ALA A 7 -82.26 -11.09 -1.75
N THR A 8 -81.07 -11.44 -1.73
CA THR A 8 -80.24 -11.23 -0.52
C THR A 8 -78.78 -11.43 -0.81
N ASP A 9 -78.14 -10.35 -0.58
CA ASP A 9 -76.65 -10.29 -0.40
C ASP A 9 -76.25 -11.19 0.75
N GLN A 10 -75.33 -12.13 0.52
CA GLN A 10 -74.51 -12.71 1.54
C GLN A 10 -73.07 -12.66 1.08
N ALA A 11 -72.43 -11.62 1.58
CA ALA A 11 -71.01 -11.50 1.56
C ALA A 11 -70.35 -12.69 2.25
N ALA A 12 -69.74 -13.57 1.45
CA ALA A 12 -68.77 -14.53 1.97
C ALA A 12 -67.48 -13.76 2.21
N ALA A 13 -67.18 -13.53 3.47
CA ALA A 13 -65.90 -13.05 3.93
C ALA A 13 -64.81 -14.04 3.45
N GLY A 14 -63.98 -13.58 2.50
CA GLY A 14 -62.76 -14.30 2.12
C GLY A 14 -61.80 -14.31 3.30
N GLU A 15 -61.64 -15.43 3.93
CA GLU A 15 -60.51 -15.69 4.81
C GLU A 15 -59.25 -15.64 3.93
N THR A 16 -58.50 -14.61 4.14
CA THR A 16 -57.11 -14.55 3.70
C THR A 16 -56.37 -15.64 4.47
N PRO A 17 -55.76 -16.62 3.84
CA PRO A 17 -54.95 -17.57 4.58
C PRO A 17 -53.76 -16.81 5.14
N GLU A 18 -53.68 -16.73 6.47
CA GLU A 18 -52.44 -16.37 7.14
C GLU A 18 -51.34 -17.30 6.66
N PRO A 19 -50.13 -16.77 6.34
CA PRO A 19 -49.00 -17.63 6.02
C PRO A 19 -48.69 -18.49 7.27
N SER A 20 -49.05 -19.76 7.21
CA SER A 20 -48.63 -20.71 8.20
C SER A 20 -47.09 -20.75 8.18
N GLU A 21 -46.44 -20.30 9.25
CA GLU A 21 -45.04 -20.51 9.52
C GLU A 21 -44.79 -22.03 9.70
N GLU A 22 -44.82 -22.78 8.60
CA GLU A 22 -44.34 -24.16 8.61
C GLU A 22 -42.86 -24.15 8.94
N ALA A 23 -42.48 -24.84 10.01
CA ALA A 23 -41.09 -25.03 10.38
C ALA A 23 -40.32 -25.58 9.15
N PRO A 24 -39.09 -25.05 8.86
CA PRO A 24 -38.37 -25.44 7.68
C PRO A 24 -38.13 -26.98 7.65
N SER A 25 -38.35 -27.56 6.48
CA SER A 25 -38.13 -29.01 6.29
C SER A 25 -36.67 -29.38 6.58
N GLU A 26 -36.41 -30.65 6.93
CA GLU A 26 -35.04 -31.14 7.18
C GLU A 26 -34.08 -30.85 5.99
N ASP A 27 -34.61 -30.98 4.76
CA ASP A 27 -33.84 -30.62 3.54
C ASP A 27 -33.55 -29.15 3.47
N ALA A 28 -34.46 -28.27 3.88
CA ALA A 28 -34.24 -26.81 3.91
C ALA A 28 -33.19 -26.45 4.97
N LYS A 29 -33.19 -27.11 6.15
CA LYS A 29 -32.18 -26.88 7.18
C LYS A 29 -30.81 -27.32 6.69
N LEU A 30 -30.71 -28.49 6.08
CA LEU A 30 -29.47 -29.03 5.51
C LEU A 30 -28.93 -28.12 4.39
N ALA A 31 -29.81 -27.59 3.54
CA ALA A 31 -29.43 -26.64 2.50
C ALA A 31 -28.89 -25.33 3.09
N ALA A 32 -29.50 -24.81 4.15
CA ALA A 32 -29.03 -23.63 4.85
C ALA A 32 -27.66 -23.83 5.51
N GLU A 33 -27.43 -24.98 6.16
CA GLU A 33 -26.15 -25.31 6.77
C GLU A 33 -25.03 -25.46 5.71
N ARG A 34 -25.34 -26.05 4.58
CA ARG A 34 -24.40 -26.17 3.46
C ARG A 34 -24.10 -24.82 2.84
N LEU A 35 -25.10 -23.95 2.71
CA LEU A 35 -24.91 -22.58 2.22
C LEU A 35 -24.01 -21.79 3.18
N ASP A 36 -24.26 -21.85 4.48
CA ASP A 36 -23.40 -21.18 5.48
C ASP A 36 -21.96 -21.69 5.41
N SER A 37 -21.79 -23.00 5.31
CA SER A 37 -20.47 -23.63 5.16
C SER A 37 -19.75 -23.16 3.87
N LEU A 38 -20.47 -23.07 2.75
CA LEU A 38 -19.92 -22.55 1.50
C LEU A 38 -19.53 -21.08 1.59
N LEU A 39 -20.37 -20.25 2.19
CA LEU A 39 -20.08 -18.82 2.37
C LEU A 39 -18.86 -18.64 3.28
N ARG A 40 -18.75 -19.42 4.34
CA ARG A 40 -17.57 -19.41 5.22
C ARG A 40 -16.31 -19.82 4.47
N LEU A 41 -16.36 -20.92 3.73
CA LEU A 41 -15.24 -21.40 2.92
C LEU A 41 -14.82 -20.36 1.86
N GLN A 42 -15.80 -19.71 1.22
CA GLN A 42 -15.53 -18.66 0.26
C GLN A 42 -14.82 -17.45 0.91
N ALA A 43 -15.26 -17.06 2.10
CA ALA A 43 -14.62 -15.98 2.86
C ALA A 43 -13.18 -16.36 3.26
N GLU A 44 -12.97 -17.59 3.76
CA GLU A 44 -11.65 -18.11 4.11
C GLU A 44 -10.72 -18.19 2.89
N PHE A 45 -11.23 -18.65 1.75
CA PHE A 45 -10.47 -18.70 0.51
C PHE A 45 -10.09 -17.30 0.01
N THR A 46 -11.00 -16.33 0.10
CA THR A 46 -10.73 -14.93 -0.27
C THR A 46 -9.66 -14.34 0.65
N ASN A 47 -9.75 -14.57 1.94
CA ASN A 47 -8.75 -14.13 2.91
C ASN A 47 -7.38 -14.78 2.65
N PHE A 48 -7.36 -16.07 2.37
CA PHE A 48 -6.15 -16.79 2.00
C PHE A 48 -5.51 -16.22 0.73
N LYS A 49 -6.31 -16.01 -0.33
CA LYS A 49 -5.83 -15.42 -1.58
C LYS A 49 -5.21 -14.03 -1.38
N ASN A 50 -5.89 -13.18 -0.60
CA ASN A 50 -5.40 -11.83 -0.30
C ASN A 50 -4.10 -11.87 0.52
N ARG A 51 -4.02 -12.78 1.49
CA ARG A 51 -2.80 -12.98 2.29
C ARG A 51 -1.64 -13.47 1.42
N ALA A 52 -1.86 -14.49 0.60
CA ALA A 52 -0.85 -15.04 -0.30
C ALA A 52 -0.34 -13.99 -1.30
N ALA A 53 -1.21 -13.12 -1.81
CA ALA A 53 -0.81 -12.02 -2.68
C ALA A 53 0.09 -11.00 -1.95
N ARG A 54 -0.24 -10.65 -0.71
CA ARG A 54 0.59 -9.75 0.11
C ARG A 54 1.95 -10.38 0.45
N GLU A 55 1.97 -11.66 0.85
CA GLU A 55 3.21 -12.38 1.14
C GLU A 55 4.13 -12.45 -0.08
N LYS A 56 3.57 -12.67 -1.27
CA LYS A 56 4.32 -12.66 -2.54
C LYS A 56 4.94 -11.29 -2.82
N GLU A 57 4.19 -10.21 -2.62
CA GLU A 57 4.68 -8.84 -2.83
C GLU A 57 5.76 -8.47 -1.81
N GLN A 58 5.58 -8.86 -0.55
CA GLN A 58 6.59 -8.68 0.49
C GLN A 58 7.89 -9.43 0.17
N LEU A 59 7.78 -10.66 -0.30
CA LEU A 59 8.94 -11.44 -0.72
C LEU A 59 9.67 -10.78 -1.90
N ARG A 60 8.94 -10.28 -2.89
CA ARG A 60 9.51 -9.53 -4.01
C ARG A 60 10.28 -8.31 -3.53
N SER A 61 9.66 -7.49 -2.68
CA SER A 61 10.31 -6.31 -2.10
C SER A 61 11.55 -6.66 -1.28
N PHE A 62 11.52 -7.79 -0.58
CA PHE A 62 12.66 -8.28 0.18
C PHE A 62 13.83 -8.63 -0.73
N VAL A 63 13.59 -9.43 -1.78
CA VAL A 63 14.62 -9.84 -2.75
C VAL A 63 15.19 -8.60 -3.48
N THR A 64 14.33 -7.68 -3.91
CA THR A 64 14.77 -6.43 -4.54
C THR A 64 15.64 -5.61 -3.59
N SER A 65 15.28 -5.53 -2.31
CA SER A 65 16.09 -4.83 -1.30
C SER A 65 17.47 -5.43 -1.14
N ASP A 66 17.62 -6.75 -1.19
CA ASP A 66 18.91 -7.41 -1.09
C ASP A 66 19.78 -7.13 -2.32
N ILE A 67 19.21 -7.11 -3.51
CA ILE A 67 19.91 -6.72 -4.74
C ILE A 67 20.34 -5.25 -4.66
N VAL A 68 19.47 -4.35 -4.21
CA VAL A 68 19.80 -2.92 -4.06
C VAL A 68 20.94 -2.73 -3.09
N LYS A 69 20.99 -3.47 -1.96
CA LYS A 69 22.14 -3.42 -1.02
C LYS A 69 23.47 -3.70 -1.69
N LEU A 70 23.50 -4.64 -2.64
CA LEU A 70 24.72 -4.95 -3.39
C LEU A 70 25.11 -3.83 -4.37
N LEU A 71 24.14 -3.04 -4.83
CA LEU A 71 24.37 -1.92 -5.75
C LEU A 71 24.67 -0.61 -5.03
N LEU A 72 24.42 -0.50 -3.73
CA LEU A 72 24.64 0.74 -2.97
C LEU A 72 26.04 1.33 -3.13
N PRO A 73 27.15 0.57 -3.12
CA PRO A 73 28.49 1.13 -3.35
C PRO A 73 28.61 1.81 -4.71
N VAL A 74 28.04 1.21 -5.76
CA VAL A 74 28.05 1.79 -7.13
C VAL A 74 27.22 3.08 -7.18
N LEU A 75 26.06 3.09 -6.52
CA LEU A 75 25.22 4.29 -6.44
C LEU A 75 25.92 5.41 -5.66
N ASP A 76 26.63 5.09 -4.59
CA ASP A 76 27.43 6.05 -3.83
C ASP A 76 28.58 6.62 -4.68
N ASP A 77 29.25 5.79 -5.49
CA ASP A 77 30.30 6.23 -6.41
C ASP A 77 29.75 7.18 -7.51
N ILE A 78 28.56 6.88 -8.03
CA ILE A 78 27.84 7.75 -8.97
C ILE A 78 27.53 9.11 -8.32
N ASP A 79 27.04 9.11 -7.09
CA ASP A 79 26.72 10.35 -6.36
C ASP A 79 28.01 11.15 -6.06
N ALA A 80 29.10 10.48 -5.69
CA ALA A 80 30.40 11.10 -5.50
C ALA A 80 30.94 11.74 -6.79
N ALA A 81 30.88 11.02 -7.90
CA ALA A 81 31.31 11.54 -9.20
C ALA A 81 30.48 12.76 -9.64
N ARG A 82 29.18 12.79 -9.34
CA ARG A 82 28.34 13.98 -9.57
C ARG A 82 28.77 15.18 -8.72
N LYS A 83 29.04 14.95 -7.45
CA LYS A 83 29.51 16.03 -6.54
C LYS A 83 30.85 16.61 -6.98
N HIS A 84 31.73 15.79 -7.56
CA HIS A 84 33.02 16.24 -8.11
C HIS A 84 32.93 16.84 -9.51
N GLY A 85 31.75 16.77 -10.16
CA GLY A 85 31.54 17.32 -11.50
C GLY A 85 31.93 16.40 -12.66
N ASP A 86 32.35 15.16 -12.39
CA ASP A 86 32.81 14.20 -13.39
C ASP A 86 31.67 13.56 -14.18
N LEU A 87 30.42 13.72 -13.72
CA LEU A 87 29.20 13.12 -14.30
C LEU A 87 28.15 14.16 -14.71
N GLN A 88 28.61 15.36 -15.11
CA GLN A 88 27.66 16.41 -15.56
C GLN A 88 27.17 16.18 -16.98
N GLU A 89 28.06 15.71 -17.87
CA GLU A 89 27.74 15.46 -19.28
C GLU A 89 28.46 14.21 -19.81
N GLY A 90 27.95 13.69 -20.92
CA GLY A 90 28.57 12.58 -21.63
C GLY A 90 27.92 11.21 -21.43
N PRO A 91 28.49 10.17 -22.01
CA PRO A 91 27.89 8.83 -22.04
C PRO A 91 27.75 8.20 -20.65
N PHE A 92 28.66 8.48 -19.73
CA PHE A 92 28.57 7.96 -18.36
C PHE A 92 27.45 8.58 -17.56
N ALA A 93 27.17 9.88 -17.75
CA ALA A 93 26.03 10.56 -17.15
C ALA A 93 24.69 9.96 -17.64
N ALA A 94 24.62 9.65 -18.94
CA ALA A 94 23.45 8.99 -19.53
C ALA A 94 23.24 7.55 -18.99
N ILE A 95 24.33 6.80 -18.81
CA ILE A 95 24.28 5.45 -18.23
C ILE A 95 23.82 5.50 -16.77
N ALA A 96 24.36 6.41 -15.98
CA ALA A 96 23.96 6.59 -14.58
C ALA A 96 22.48 6.96 -14.46
N ALA A 97 22.02 7.91 -15.27
CA ALA A 97 20.61 8.31 -15.31
C ALA A 97 19.68 7.14 -15.71
N LYS A 98 20.08 6.33 -16.68
CA LYS A 98 19.32 5.15 -17.12
C LYS A 98 19.28 4.07 -16.03
N LEU A 99 20.35 3.87 -15.29
CA LEU A 99 20.37 2.95 -14.15
C LEU A 99 19.39 3.39 -13.08
N GLU A 100 19.42 4.66 -12.70
CA GLU A 100 18.51 5.22 -11.70
C GLU A 100 17.05 5.14 -12.14
N GLU A 101 16.76 5.45 -13.40
CA GLU A 101 15.42 5.30 -13.97
C GLU A 101 14.93 3.84 -13.92
N SER A 102 15.82 2.89 -14.23
CA SER A 102 15.50 1.47 -14.19
C SER A 102 15.22 0.99 -12.77
N LEU A 103 16.00 1.44 -11.79
CA LEU A 103 15.78 1.16 -10.37
C LEU A 103 14.45 1.77 -9.89
N LYS A 104 14.13 2.98 -10.32
CA LYS A 104 12.85 3.64 -9.98
C LYS A 104 11.64 2.85 -10.50
N LYS A 105 11.72 2.25 -11.69
CA LYS A 105 10.67 1.37 -12.24
C LYS A 105 10.44 0.12 -11.39
N GLU A 106 11.47 -0.36 -10.70
CA GLU A 106 11.38 -1.49 -9.76
C GLU A 106 10.99 -1.06 -8.34
N GLY A 107 10.58 0.19 -8.16
CA GLY A 107 10.12 0.72 -6.87
C GLY A 107 11.26 1.16 -5.94
N VAL A 108 12.49 1.31 -6.45
CA VAL A 108 13.62 1.82 -5.70
C VAL A 108 13.61 3.34 -5.74
N GLU A 109 13.57 3.96 -4.57
CA GLU A 109 13.58 5.42 -4.44
C GLU A 109 14.74 5.88 -3.57
N ARG A 110 15.37 6.96 -4.00
CA ARG A 110 16.36 7.71 -3.22
C ARG A 110 15.64 8.75 -2.36
N PHE A 111 16.11 8.97 -1.15
CA PHE A 111 15.57 9.99 -0.25
C PHE A 111 16.68 10.66 0.58
N GLY A 112 16.32 11.72 1.30
CA GLY A 112 17.21 12.52 2.12
C GLY A 112 17.78 13.70 1.32
N GLU A 113 16.94 14.61 0.84
CA GLU A 113 17.37 15.80 0.14
C GLU A 113 17.51 16.99 1.11
N VAL A 114 18.35 17.97 0.73
CA VAL A 114 18.51 19.20 1.50
C VAL A 114 17.19 19.95 1.55
N GLY A 115 16.83 20.43 2.75
CA GLY A 115 15.57 21.12 2.99
C GLY A 115 14.40 20.22 3.39
N GLU A 116 14.55 18.90 3.35
CA GLU A 116 13.54 17.98 3.90
C GLU A 116 13.53 18.02 5.43
N PRO A 117 12.35 17.84 6.06
CA PRO A 117 12.27 17.66 7.51
C PRO A 117 13.05 16.42 7.96
N PHE A 118 13.77 16.53 9.06
CA PHE A 118 14.46 15.38 9.63
C PHE A 118 13.46 14.39 10.24
N ASP A 119 13.51 13.13 9.77
CA ASP A 119 12.73 12.03 10.33
C ASP A 119 13.68 10.95 10.90
N PRO A 120 13.70 10.71 12.23
CA PRO A 120 14.57 9.73 12.84
C PRO A 120 14.35 8.28 12.35
N ASN A 121 13.22 7.98 11.75
CA ASN A 121 12.92 6.63 11.24
C ASN A 121 13.65 6.29 9.95
N ILE A 122 13.98 7.30 9.14
CA ILE A 122 14.57 7.13 7.82
C ILE A 122 15.88 7.91 7.64
N HIS A 123 16.18 8.87 8.51
CA HIS A 123 17.40 9.67 8.48
C HIS A 123 18.27 9.38 9.70
N GLU A 124 19.58 9.39 9.48
CA GLU A 124 20.60 9.31 10.52
C GLU A 124 21.33 10.65 10.60
N ALA A 125 21.11 11.38 11.70
CA ALA A 125 21.82 12.64 11.94
C ALA A 125 23.26 12.36 12.39
N VAL A 126 24.22 12.63 11.50
CA VAL A 126 25.65 12.44 11.77
C VAL A 126 26.28 13.71 12.33
N LEU A 127 25.78 14.86 11.89
CA LEU A 127 26.26 16.18 12.27
C LEU A 127 25.09 17.10 12.57
N GLN A 128 25.34 18.09 13.43
CA GLN A 128 24.49 19.27 13.60
C GLN A 128 25.24 20.48 13.07
N GLN A 129 24.59 21.27 12.24
CA GLN A 129 25.22 22.42 11.60
C GLN A 129 24.40 23.67 11.90
N PRO A 130 24.97 24.65 12.61
CA PRO A 130 24.36 25.96 12.70
C PRO A 130 24.31 26.60 11.30
N THR A 131 23.13 26.89 10.83
CA THR A 131 22.93 27.52 9.50
C THR A 131 21.58 28.19 9.44
N GLY A 132 21.51 29.33 8.75
CA GLY A 132 20.27 30.02 8.42
C GLY A 132 19.76 29.71 7.02
N GLU A 133 20.42 28.81 6.26
CA GLU A 133 20.03 28.48 4.88
C GLU A 133 18.78 27.59 4.80
N VAL A 134 18.55 26.77 5.81
CA VAL A 134 17.37 25.90 5.95
C VAL A 134 16.78 26.07 7.35
N GLU A 135 15.51 25.73 7.49
CA GLU A 135 14.84 25.82 8.78
C GLU A 135 15.48 24.85 9.80
N PRO A 136 15.47 25.19 11.10
CA PRO A 136 15.89 24.26 12.14
C PRO A 136 15.16 22.91 12.04
N ASP A 137 15.83 21.84 12.43
CA ASP A 137 15.35 20.45 12.32
C ASP A 137 15.11 19.95 10.88
N HIS A 138 15.64 20.66 9.88
CA HIS A 138 15.67 20.21 8.49
C HIS A 138 17.08 19.76 8.07
N ILE A 139 17.14 19.00 7.00
CA ILE A 139 18.42 18.53 6.45
C ILE A 139 19.17 19.70 5.82
N SER A 140 20.34 20.02 6.38
CA SER A 140 21.22 21.05 5.86
C SER A 140 22.21 20.53 4.81
N MET A 141 22.63 19.28 4.97
CA MET A 141 23.56 18.63 4.02
C MET A 141 23.33 17.12 4.03
N VAL A 142 23.49 16.52 2.85
CA VAL A 142 23.44 15.06 2.68
C VAL A 142 24.84 14.52 2.50
N LEU A 143 25.27 13.67 3.46
CA LEU A 143 26.54 12.99 3.37
C LEU A 143 26.41 11.72 2.51
N ARG A 144 25.30 11.00 2.70
CA ARG A 144 25.01 9.78 1.98
C ARG A 144 23.50 9.61 1.83
N TYR A 145 23.02 9.38 0.61
CA TYR A 145 21.61 9.21 0.36
C TYR A 145 21.05 7.91 0.92
N GLY A 146 19.81 7.96 1.39
CA GLY A 146 19.03 6.80 1.75
C GLY A 146 18.35 6.19 0.52
N TYR A 147 18.06 4.91 0.62
CA TYR A 147 17.32 4.16 -0.41
C TYR A 147 16.22 3.33 0.23
N ARG A 148 15.08 3.28 -0.42
CA ARG A 148 13.95 2.41 -0.05
C ARG A 148 13.44 1.65 -1.27
N VAL A 149 12.88 0.47 -1.03
CA VAL A 149 12.16 -0.32 -2.03
C VAL A 149 10.72 -0.37 -1.60
N ASN A 150 9.85 0.30 -2.35
CA ASN A 150 8.47 0.59 -1.93
C ASN A 150 8.46 1.21 -0.52
N ASP A 151 7.85 0.55 0.48
CA ASP A 151 7.80 1.03 1.88
C ASP A 151 8.98 0.54 2.74
N ARG A 152 9.88 -0.28 2.18
CA ARG A 152 10.98 -0.88 2.92
C ARG A 152 12.26 -0.06 2.79
N VAL A 153 12.73 0.49 3.90
CA VAL A 153 14.01 1.20 3.95
C VAL A 153 15.16 0.19 3.83
N VAL A 154 15.98 0.35 2.80
CA VAL A 154 17.20 -0.46 2.56
C VAL A 154 18.37 0.10 3.32
N ARG A 155 18.53 1.42 3.30
CA ARG A 155 19.55 2.18 4.02
C ARG A 155 19.01 3.56 4.39
N THR A 156 19.25 3.98 5.63
CA THR A 156 18.94 5.34 6.09
C THR A 156 19.85 6.37 5.39
N ALA A 157 19.35 7.58 5.20
CA ALA A 157 20.15 8.69 4.71
C ALA A 157 21.01 9.26 5.85
N GLN A 158 22.32 9.42 5.63
CA GLN A 158 23.21 10.11 6.54
C GLN A 158 23.24 11.60 6.22
N VAL A 159 22.79 12.39 7.16
CA VAL A 159 22.54 13.81 6.95
C VAL A 159 23.12 14.68 8.06
N ALA A 160 23.38 15.94 7.73
CA ALA A 160 23.56 16.99 8.72
C ALA A 160 22.21 17.69 8.92
N VAL A 161 21.87 17.97 10.18
CA VAL A 161 20.62 18.65 10.55
C VAL A 161 20.94 20.11 10.92
N ALA A 162 20.13 21.02 10.40
CA ALA A 162 20.22 22.43 10.74
C ALA A 162 19.80 22.66 12.19
N VAL A 163 20.58 23.44 12.92
CA VAL A 163 20.23 23.98 14.23
C VAL A 163 20.23 25.49 14.15
N ALA A 164 19.44 26.15 14.98
CA ALA A 164 19.42 27.59 15.07
C ALA A 164 20.81 28.11 15.47
N GLU A 165 21.22 29.25 14.85
CA GLU A 165 22.44 29.99 15.22
C GLU A 165 22.36 30.55 16.65
#